data_70b0920323628cddf6a06380bf7d456b
#
_entry.id   70b0920323628cddf6a06380bf7d456b
#
_cell.length_a   1.000
_cell.length_b   1.000
_cell.length_c   1.000
_cell.angle_alpha   90.00
_cell.angle_beta   90.00
_cell.angle_gamma   90.00
#
_symmetry.space_group_name_H-M   'P 1'
#
loop_
_entity.id
_entity.type
_entity.pdbx_description
1 polymer ?
#
loop_
_entity_poly.entity_id
_entity_poly.type
_entity_poly.pdbx_seq_one_letter_code
_entity_poly.pdbx_strand_id
1 'polypeptide(L)'
;MQLSTYVRALWLALAGLFAAPTRGAVIPEDRADLLYHYYDGGGTTVSGPALLVRKGIGERVSAYASYFIDNVSCASIDVLTTASPFKEKREEYGGGVDYLYGNTTIGLAVLRSKESDYVANTFGATVTHEVLDGLTTFSLGYNVGRDNVGKVHTDFADHVNRYQYKLGVSQVVTKSLLMNLNYEAILEDGYLHSPYRAARLLGLSVPEAYPRTRDSYAMALGIVKGLGSNDGQLNASAHLRYRYFWDTWNIRAHTVDLRYVTRLGDRWLVEPRYRHYKQSAASFYADDFSTQMVFMARDRELSDFSSNALGAKASYQLFNNRFSFNRVTLNFDYESIRYDYTNFTDVRTGRLYAYKANVFQVFLSGWF
;
A
#
# COMPACT_ATOMS: atom_id res chain seq x y z
N MET A 1 16.46 -6.66 1.17
CA MET A 1 15.17 -6.86 1.81
C MET A 1 14.12 -6.11 1.05
N GLN A 2 13.18 -6.79 0.43
CA GLN A 2 12.19 -6.17 -0.46
C GLN A 2 10.78 -6.60 -0.07
N LEU A 3 10.53 -6.62 1.22
CA LEU A 3 9.17 -6.60 1.75
C LEU A 3 8.43 -5.30 1.44
N SER A 4 9.18 -4.24 1.04
CA SER A 4 8.59 -2.90 0.87
C SER A 4 7.50 -2.84 -0.20
N THR A 5 7.54 -3.66 -1.24
CA THR A 5 6.58 -3.57 -2.35
C THR A 5 5.30 -4.35 -2.06
N TYR A 6 5.40 -5.54 -1.46
CA TYR A 6 4.21 -6.31 -1.06
C TYR A 6 3.51 -5.67 0.14
N VAL A 7 4.30 -5.13 1.05
CA VAL A 7 3.80 -4.35 2.18
C VAL A 7 3.26 -3.00 1.74
N ARG A 8 3.84 -2.36 0.70
CA ARG A 8 3.26 -1.15 0.08
C ARG A 8 1.91 -1.43 -0.58
N ALA A 9 1.72 -2.61 -1.20
CA ALA A 9 0.41 -3.02 -1.70
C ALA A 9 -0.59 -3.25 -0.56
N LEU A 10 -0.14 -3.82 0.57
CA LEU A 10 -0.94 -3.98 1.78
C LEU A 10 -1.24 -2.62 2.45
N TRP A 11 -0.27 -1.68 2.45
CA TRP A 11 -0.45 -0.30 2.90
C TRP A 11 -1.46 0.48 2.06
N LEU A 12 -1.49 0.28 0.75
CA LEU A 12 -2.51 0.87 -0.12
C LEU A 12 -3.89 0.30 0.17
N ALA A 13 -3.99 -0.97 0.58
CA ALA A 13 -5.24 -1.58 1.03
C ALA A 13 -5.67 -1.03 2.42
N LEU A 14 -4.74 -0.85 3.36
CA LEU A 14 -5.01 -0.24 4.67
C LEU A 14 -5.30 1.27 4.56
N ALA A 15 -4.54 2.02 3.76
CA ALA A 15 -4.82 3.44 3.51
C ALA A 15 -6.18 3.66 2.82
N GLY A 16 -6.65 2.71 2.00
CA GLY A 16 -8.00 2.71 1.45
C GLY A 16 -9.10 2.49 2.51
N LEU A 17 -8.78 1.86 3.65
CA LEU A 17 -9.69 1.70 4.79
C LEU A 17 -9.89 3.01 5.59
N PHE A 18 -8.96 3.96 5.49
CA PHE A 18 -9.01 5.22 6.25
C PHE A 18 -9.65 6.39 5.50
N ALA A 19 -9.99 6.24 4.23
CA ALA A 19 -10.72 7.24 3.45
C ALA A 19 -12.25 7.06 3.63
N ALA A 20 -12.77 7.38 4.81
CA ALA A 20 -14.20 7.63 4.93
C ALA A 20 -14.53 8.96 4.23
N PRO A 21 -15.59 9.06 3.40
CA PRO A 21 -16.02 10.33 2.84
C PRO A 21 -16.53 11.20 3.99
N THR A 22 -15.81 12.25 4.32
CA THR A 22 -16.20 13.22 5.32
C THR A 22 -17.21 14.19 4.71
N ARG A 23 -18.36 14.33 5.34
CA ARG A 23 -19.32 15.41 5.09
C ARG A 23 -18.96 16.57 6.01
N GLY A 24 -18.42 17.64 5.47
CA GLY A 24 -17.90 18.76 6.23
C GLY A 24 -16.63 18.39 7.01
N ALA A 25 -15.82 19.36 7.37
CA ALA A 25 -14.59 19.13 8.15
C ALA A 25 -14.95 18.60 9.53
N VAL A 26 -14.87 17.27 9.69
CA VAL A 26 -15.17 16.54 10.93
C VAL A 26 -13.94 15.74 11.33
N ILE A 27 -13.62 15.72 12.61
CA ILE A 27 -12.57 14.83 13.12
C ILE A 27 -12.94 13.36 12.84
N PRO A 28 -11.95 12.50 12.56
CA PRO A 28 -12.21 11.07 12.37
C PRO A 28 -12.89 10.42 13.56
N GLU A 29 -13.86 9.54 13.30
CA GLU A 29 -14.66 8.84 14.30
C GLU A 29 -13.81 7.98 15.26
N ASP A 30 -14.27 7.88 16.52
CA ASP A 30 -13.73 6.97 17.51
C ASP A 30 -13.85 5.53 17.03
N ARG A 31 -12.74 4.80 16.98
CA ARG A 31 -12.70 3.50 16.32
C ARG A 31 -11.59 2.60 16.87
N ALA A 32 -11.88 1.31 16.93
CA ALA A 32 -10.89 0.26 17.13
C ALA A 32 -11.00 -0.80 16.04
N ASP A 33 -9.86 -1.18 15.47
CA ASP A 33 -9.76 -2.23 14.45
C ASP A 33 -8.76 -3.28 14.90
N LEU A 34 -9.16 -4.54 14.80
CA LEU A 34 -8.28 -5.70 14.95
C LEU A 34 -8.28 -6.47 13.64
N LEU A 35 -7.13 -6.60 13.01
CA LEU A 35 -6.93 -7.25 11.72
C LEU A 35 -6.00 -8.44 11.88
N TYR A 36 -6.27 -9.53 11.18
CA TYR A 36 -5.30 -10.56 10.84
C TYR A 36 -5.18 -10.66 9.32
N HIS A 37 -3.96 -10.62 8.82
CA HIS A 37 -3.66 -10.71 7.39
C HIS A 37 -2.80 -11.94 7.10
N TYR A 38 -2.98 -12.48 5.91
CA TYR A 38 -2.23 -13.59 5.36
C TYR A 38 -1.99 -13.36 3.87
N TYR A 39 -0.76 -13.49 3.43
CA TYR A 39 -0.33 -13.48 2.03
C TYR A 39 0.46 -14.76 1.75
N ASP A 40 0.19 -15.39 0.62
CA ASP A 40 0.97 -16.52 0.11
C ASP A 40 1.11 -16.43 -1.41
N GLY A 41 2.35 -16.34 -1.91
CA GLY A 41 2.62 -16.23 -3.34
C GLY A 41 4.08 -16.08 -3.69
N GLY A 42 4.47 -16.67 -4.83
CA GLY A 42 5.84 -16.56 -5.34
C GLY A 42 6.91 -17.12 -4.40
N GLY A 43 6.56 -18.08 -3.51
CA GLY A 43 7.46 -18.63 -2.51
C GLY A 43 7.63 -17.76 -1.26
N THR A 44 6.79 -16.74 -1.07
CA THR A 44 6.80 -15.91 0.12
C THR A 44 5.46 -16.01 0.83
N THR A 45 5.50 -16.22 2.16
CA THR A 45 4.34 -16.18 3.04
C THR A 45 4.53 -15.06 4.04
N VAL A 46 3.52 -14.21 4.21
CA VAL A 46 3.51 -13.13 5.20
C VAL A 46 2.23 -13.21 6.00
N SER A 47 2.31 -13.14 7.32
CA SER A 47 1.11 -13.13 8.16
C SER A 47 1.33 -12.44 9.48
N GLY A 48 0.26 -11.89 10.04
CA GLY A 48 0.32 -11.30 11.37
C GLY A 48 -0.92 -10.49 11.75
N PRO A 49 -1.00 -10.09 13.02
CA PRO A 49 -2.04 -9.19 13.51
C PRO A 49 -1.69 -7.73 13.31
N ALA A 50 -2.73 -6.91 13.20
CA ALA A 50 -2.64 -5.45 13.28
C ALA A 50 -3.74 -4.90 14.18
N LEU A 51 -3.42 -3.88 14.94
CA LEU A 51 -4.32 -3.17 15.84
C LEU A 51 -4.26 -1.68 15.51
N LEU A 52 -5.42 -1.03 15.47
CA LEU A 52 -5.53 0.42 15.44
C LEU A 52 -6.60 0.85 16.46
N VAL A 53 -6.28 1.87 17.23
CA VAL A 53 -7.25 2.54 18.11
C VAL A 53 -7.18 4.03 17.83
N ARG A 54 -8.33 4.65 17.65
CA ARG A 54 -8.50 6.10 17.45
C ARG A 54 -9.52 6.63 18.44
N LYS A 55 -9.22 7.78 19.04
CA LYS A 55 -10.08 8.44 20.02
C LYS A 55 -10.10 9.95 19.80
N GLY A 56 -11.31 10.51 19.76
CA GLY A 56 -11.56 11.94 19.83
C GLY A 56 -11.33 12.49 21.25
N ILE A 57 -10.71 13.66 21.33
CA ILE A 57 -10.48 14.41 22.57
C ILE A 57 -11.16 15.76 22.40
N GLY A 58 -12.36 15.89 22.96
CA GLY A 58 -13.23 17.00 22.65
C GLY A 58 -13.71 16.98 21.19
N GLU A 59 -14.05 18.15 20.65
CA GLU A 59 -14.67 18.28 19.31
C GLU A 59 -13.66 18.53 18.19
N ARG A 60 -12.38 18.77 18.51
CA ARG A 60 -11.38 19.27 17.57
C ARG A 60 -10.13 18.43 17.43
N VAL A 61 -9.92 17.48 18.33
CA VAL A 61 -8.71 16.66 18.33
C VAL A 61 -9.09 15.20 18.21
N SER A 62 -8.40 14.46 17.33
CA SER A 62 -8.48 13.00 17.28
C SER A 62 -7.07 12.44 17.31
N ALA A 63 -6.78 11.50 18.21
CA ALA A 63 -5.51 10.83 18.32
C ALA A 63 -5.65 9.35 17.98
N TYR A 64 -4.60 8.75 17.42
CA TYR A 64 -4.58 7.31 17.16
C TYR A 64 -3.23 6.69 17.47
N ALA A 65 -3.28 5.38 17.75
CA ALA A 65 -2.11 4.52 17.83
C ALA A 65 -2.35 3.26 17.02
N SER A 66 -1.31 2.72 16.41
CA SER A 66 -1.35 1.48 15.65
C SER A 66 -0.16 0.59 15.96
N TYR A 67 -0.39 -0.71 15.88
CA TYR A 67 0.65 -1.73 16.01
C TYR A 67 0.43 -2.80 14.94
N PHE A 68 1.49 -3.22 14.27
CA PHE A 68 1.43 -4.16 13.18
C PHE A 68 2.59 -5.15 13.26
N ILE A 69 2.32 -6.42 13.01
CA ILE A 69 3.33 -7.48 12.97
C ILE A 69 3.25 -8.20 11.62
N ASP A 70 4.41 -8.40 10.99
CA ASP A 70 4.59 -9.32 9.88
C ASP A 70 5.55 -10.43 10.30
N ASN A 71 5.08 -11.67 10.23
CA ASN A 71 5.94 -12.84 10.24
C ASN A 71 6.13 -13.28 8.78
N VAL A 72 7.36 -13.19 8.31
CA VAL A 72 7.73 -13.44 6.92
C VAL A 72 8.49 -14.74 6.82
N SER A 73 8.06 -15.63 5.95
CA SER A 73 8.82 -16.80 5.52
C SER A 73 9.05 -16.69 4.01
N CYS A 74 10.29 -16.65 3.58
CA CYS A 74 10.63 -16.45 2.18
C CYS A 74 11.54 -17.55 1.65
N ALA A 75 11.06 -18.23 0.61
CA ALA A 75 11.77 -19.16 -0.25
C ALA A 75 11.47 -18.82 -1.73
N SER A 76 11.39 -17.53 -2.04
CA SER A 76 11.11 -17.09 -3.41
C SER A 76 12.23 -17.47 -4.36
N ILE A 77 11.95 -17.44 -5.68
CA ILE A 77 12.93 -17.79 -6.71
C ILE A 77 14.22 -16.95 -6.59
N ASP A 78 14.10 -15.69 -6.21
CA ASP A 78 15.24 -14.80 -6.02
C ASP A 78 16.11 -15.26 -4.85
N VAL A 79 15.48 -15.61 -3.72
CA VAL A 79 16.15 -16.14 -2.53
C VAL A 79 16.80 -17.49 -2.80
N LEU A 80 16.08 -18.41 -3.42
CA LEU A 80 16.59 -19.76 -3.72
C LEU A 80 17.80 -19.77 -4.66
N THR A 81 17.98 -18.72 -5.48
CA THR A 81 19.08 -18.61 -6.42
C THR A 81 20.28 -17.85 -5.87
N THR A 82 20.12 -17.07 -4.80
CA THR A 82 21.15 -16.18 -4.26
C THR A 82 21.43 -16.39 -2.77
N ALA A 83 20.50 -16.99 -2.03
CA ALA A 83 20.58 -17.18 -0.58
C ALA A 83 19.80 -18.44 -0.14
N SER A 84 19.82 -18.72 1.16
CA SER A 84 18.96 -19.72 1.78
C SER A 84 17.59 -19.14 2.14
N PRO A 85 16.52 -19.96 2.19
CA PRO A 85 15.23 -19.55 2.74
C PRO A 85 15.40 -18.94 4.14
N PHE A 86 14.68 -17.87 4.42
CA PHE A 86 14.78 -17.18 5.70
C PHE A 86 13.41 -16.91 6.32
N LYS A 87 13.43 -16.65 7.63
CA LYS A 87 12.29 -16.15 8.38
C LYS A 87 12.66 -14.81 8.99
N GLU A 88 11.77 -13.88 8.91
CA GLU A 88 11.95 -12.51 9.42
C GLU A 88 10.69 -12.07 10.16
N LYS A 89 10.86 -11.23 11.17
CA LYS A 89 9.77 -10.58 11.87
C LYS A 89 9.91 -9.07 11.72
N ARG A 90 8.86 -8.42 11.24
CA ARG A 90 8.75 -6.97 11.22
C ARG A 90 7.73 -6.52 12.25
N GLU A 91 8.10 -5.54 13.03
CA GLU A 91 7.22 -4.85 13.97
C GLU A 91 7.11 -3.38 13.58
N GLU A 92 5.90 -2.87 13.57
CA GLU A 92 5.65 -1.49 13.25
C GLU A 92 4.75 -0.83 14.28
N TYR A 93 5.14 0.35 14.71
CA TYR A 93 4.45 1.21 15.65
C TYR A 93 4.12 2.53 14.97
N GLY A 94 2.87 2.93 15.02
CA GLY A 94 2.39 4.19 14.48
C GLY A 94 1.61 4.97 15.50
N GLY A 95 1.61 6.29 15.35
CA GLY A 95 0.75 7.17 16.12
C GLY A 95 0.60 8.52 15.46
N GLY A 96 -0.49 9.20 15.73
CA GLY A 96 -0.73 10.52 15.19
C GLY A 96 -1.88 11.24 15.84
N VAL A 97 -1.97 12.53 15.52
CA VAL A 97 -2.98 13.44 16.01
C VAL A 97 -3.50 14.28 14.85
N ASP A 98 -4.82 14.40 14.76
CA ASP A 98 -5.52 15.29 13.84
C ASP A 98 -6.15 16.42 14.64
N TYR A 99 -5.98 17.66 14.19
CA TYR A 99 -6.56 18.87 14.77
C TYR A 99 -7.44 19.58 13.75
N LEU A 100 -8.69 19.81 14.14
CA LEU A 100 -9.68 20.50 13.31
C LEU A 100 -9.77 21.98 13.71
N TYR A 101 -9.52 22.85 12.73
CA TYR A 101 -9.70 24.30 12.85
C TYR A 101 -10.58 24.83 11.71
N GLY A 102 -11.84 25.15 12.03
CA GLY A 102 -12.82 25.53 10.99
C GLY A 102 -12.97 24.40 9.95
N ASN A 103 -12.71 24.73 8.69
CA ASN A 103 -12.77 23.79 7.57
C ASN A 103 -11.40 23.16 7.26
N THR A 104 -10.44 23.26 8.16
CA THR A 104 -9.08 22.76 7.96
C THR A 104 -8.76 21.67 9.00
N THR A 105 -8.32 20.51 8.55
CA THR A 105 -7.76 19.48 9.40
C THR A 105 -6.25 19.43 9.20
N ILE A 106 -5.50 19.49 10.32
CA ILE A 106 -4.04 19.37 10.34
C ILE A 106 -3.71 18.06 11.05
N GLY A 107 -3.01 17.17 10.38
CA GLY A 107 -2.59 15.88 10.91
C GLY A 107 -1.06 15.82 11.08
N LEU A 108 -0.60 15.25 12.19
CA LEU A 108 0.79 14.88 12.44
C LEU A 108 0.86 13.40 12.76
N ALA A 109 1.86 12.71 12.22
CA ALA A 109 2.01 11.27 12.40
C ALA A 109 3.49 10.89 12.54
N VAL A 110 3.74 9.84 13.32
CA VAL A 110 5.03 9.18 13.43
C VAL A 110 4.86 7.69 13.20
N LEU A 111 5.83 7.09 12.53
CA LEU A 111 5.86 5.67 12.25
C LEU A 111 7.26 5.13 12.46
N ARG A 112 7.38 4.00 13.14
CA ARG A 112 8.63 3.25 13.26
C ARG A 112 8.39 1.80 12.89
N SER A 113 9.16 1.31 11.92
CA SER A 113 9.20 -0.10 11.52
C SER A 113 10.57 -0.68 11.81
N LYS A 114 10.62 -1.90 12.36
CA LYS A 114 11.86 -2.58 12.73
C LYS A 114 11.86 -4.02 12.23
N GLU A 115 12.95 -4.38 11.58
CA GLU A 115 13.36 -5.73 11.21
C GLU A 115 14.75 -6.02 11.77
N SER A 116 15.33 -7.19 11.50
CA SER A 116 16.66 -7.55 11.99
C SER A 116 17.78 -6.69 11.38
N ASP A 117 17.60 -6.24 10.14
CA ASP A 117 18.60 -5.53 9.33
C ASP A 117 18.07 -4.22 8.72
N TYR A 118 16.82 -3.82 9.07
CA TYR A 118 16.22 -2.60 8.58
C TYR A 118 15.40 -1.91 9.66
N VAL A 119 15.68 -0.63 9.87
CA VAL A 119 14.89 0.22 10.78
C VAL A 119 14.47 1.48 10.05
N ALA A 120 13.16 1.65 9.87
CA ALA A 120 12.57 2.84 9.25
C ALA A 120 11.92 3.73 10.30
N ASN A 121 12.18 5.04 10.22
CA ASN A 121 11.49 6.05 11.01
C ASN A 121 10.90 7.08 10.05
N THR A 122 9.61 7.34 10.18
CA THR A 122 8.90 8.31 9.33
C THR A 122 8.15 9.31 10.19
N PHE A 123 8.29 10.58 9.84
CA PHE A 123 7.45 11.66 10.34
C PHE A 123 6.58 12.18 9.19
N GLY A 124 5.29 12.42 9.45
CA GLY A 124 4.32 12.89 8.49
C GLY A 124 3.56 14.12 8.98
N ALA A 125 3.27 15.04 8.07
CA ALA A 125 2.36 16.15 8.27
C ALA A 125 1.36 16.22 7.11
N THR A 126 0.09 16.48 7.42
CA THR A 126 -0.99 16.62 6.43
C THR A 126 -1.82 17.85 6.73
N VAL A 127 -2.30 18.49 5.69
CA VAL A 127 -3.30 19.56 5.76
C VAL A 127 -4.39 19.24 4.77
N THR A 128 -5.64 19.22 5.24
CA THR A 128 -6.82 19.07 4.41
C THR A 128 -7.72 20.27 4.62
N HIS A 129 -8.14 20.92 3.54
CA HIS A 129 -8.98 22.10 3.59
C HIS A 129 -10.21 21.95 2.69
N GLU A 130 -11.38 22.16 3.28
CA GLU A 130 -12.65 22.10 2.58
C GLU A 130 -13.14 23.49 2.18
N VAL A 131 -13.58 23.60 0.95
CA VAL A 131 -14.15 24.83 0.37
C VAL A 131 -15.50 24.54 -0.30
N LEU A 132 -16.24 25.58 -0.67
CA LEU A 132 -17.55 25.46 -1.31
C LEU A 132 -18.51 24.56 -0.52
N ASP A 133 -18.64 24.81 0.78
CA ASP A 133 -19.50 24.03 1.70
C ASP A 133 -19.20 22.52 1.68
N GLY A 134 -17.92 22.13 1.59
CA GLY A 134 -17.46 20.75 1.56
C GLY A 134 -17.56 20.05 0.19
N LEU A 135 -17.96 20.78 -0.86
CA LEU A 135 -18.02 20.20 -2.21
C LEU A 135 -16.63 19.98 -2.82
N THR A 136 -15.64 20.77 -2.40
CA THR A 136 -14.26 20.63 -2.85
C THR A 136 -13.34 20.48 -1.65
N THR A 137 -12.46 19.50 -1.69
CA THR A 137 -11.44 19.27 -0.65
C THR A 137 -10.06 19.27 -1.28
N PHE A 138 -9.18 20.13 -0.78
CA PHE A 138 -7.75 20.12 -1.10
C PHE A 138 -6.99 19.39 0.00
N SER A 139 -6.01 18.58 -0.37
CA SER A 139 -5.12 17.90 0.56
C SER A 139 -3.66 18.11 0.18
N LEU A 140 -2.84 18.36 1.19
CA LEU A 140 -1.39 18.47 1.10
C LEU A 140 -0.79 17.54 2.14
N GLY A 141 0.18 16.71 1.76
CA GLY A 141 0.89 15.80 2.65
C GLY A 141 2.39 15.88 2.42
N TYR A 142 3.15 15.81 3.51
CA TYR A 142 4.59 15.70 3.50
C TYR A 142 5.03 14.63 4.49
N ASN A 143 5.85 13.68 4.03
CA ASN A 143 6.47 12.70 4.90
C ASN A 143 8.00 12.73 4.71
N VAL A 144 8.72 12.61 5.81
CA VAL A 144 10.18 12.43 5.81
C VAL A 144 10.52 11.09 6.48
N GLY A 145 11.25 10.24 5.77
CA GLY A 145 11.76 8.96 6.23
C GLY A 145 13.26 9.01 6.46
N ARG A 146 13.73 8.37 7.52
CA ARG A 146 15.13 8.14 7.84
C ARG A 146 15.29 6.67 8.19
N ASP A 147 15.87 5.92 7.28
CA ASP A 147 15.96 4.48 7.40
C ASP A 147 17.42 4.05 7.54
N ASN A 148 17.68 3.09 8.40
CA ASN A 148 18.98 2.43 8.54
C ASN A 148 18.90 1.06 7.88
N VAL A 149 19.89 0.75 7.06
CA VAL A 149 20.01 -0.51 6.32
C VAL A 149 21.24 -1.25 6.82
N GLY A 150 21.05 -2.51 7.21
CA GLY A 150 22.14 -3.39 7.62
C GLY A 150 22.15 -4.68 6.81
N LYS A 151 23.09 -5.57 7.15
CA LYS A 151 23.12 -6.94 6.68
C LYS A 151 23.46 -7.85 7.87
N VAL A 152 22.60 -8.81 8.15
CA VAL A 152 22.76 -9.72 9.31
C VAL A 152 24.12 -10.43 9.26
N HIS A 153 24.79 -10.55 10.40
CA HIS A 153 26.11 -11.17 10.59
C HIS A 153 27.27 -10.49 9.82
N THR A 154 27.14 -9.20 9.51
CA THR A 154 28.22 -8.40 8.90
C THR A 154 28.26 -6.99 9.52
N ASP A 155 29.35 -6.26 9.28
CA ASP A 155 29.49 -4.86 9.69
C ASP A 155 28.90 -3.88 8.66
N PHE A 156 28.17 -4.39 7.67
CA PHE A 156 27.54 -3.53 6.65
C PHE A 156 26.46 -2.66 7.29
N ALA A 157 26.58 -1.35 7.11
CA ALA A 157 25.60 -0.35 7.52
C ALA A 157 25.54 0.79 6.50
N ASP A 158 24.34 1.16 6.09
CA ASP A 158 24.06 2.29 5.21
C ASP A 158 22.70 2.92 5.61
N HIS A 159 22.24 3.90 4.88
CA HIS A 159 21.00 4.61 5.18
C HIS A 159 20.20 4.94 3.93
N VAL A 160 18.91 5.25 4.12
CA VAL A 160 18.02 5.82 3.10
C VAL A 160 17.32 7.04 3.68
N ASN A 161 17.38 8.14 2.95
CA ASN A 161 16.55 9.31 3.19
C ASN A 161 15.40 9.30 2.18
N ARG A 162 14.19 9.57 2.66
CA ARG A 162 13.01 9.59 1.82
C ARG A 162 12.17 10.83 2.10
N TYR A 163 11.80 11.54 1.04
CA TYR A 163 10.90 12.68 1.09
C TYR A 163 9.71 12.40 0.20
N GLN A 164 8.51 12.45 0.75
CA GLN A 164 7.28 12.18 0.01
C GLN A 164 6.36 13.39 0.09
N TYR A 165 5.95 13.88 -1.06
CA TYR A 165 4.99 14.96 -1.24
C TYR A 165 3.70 14.41 -1.84
N LYS A 166 2.57 14.82 -1.29
CA LYS A 166 1.24 14.42 -1.75
C LYS A 166 0.37 15.64 -1.97
N LEU A 167 -0.28 15.71 -3.12
CA LEU A 167 -1.28 16.71 -3.45
C LEU A 167 -2.56 15.99 -3.85
N GLY A 168 -3.70 16.44 -3.37
CA GLY A 168 -4.99 15.87 -3.71
C GLY A 168 -6.06 16.93 -3.85
N VAL A 169 -6.98 16.67 -4.78
CA VAL A 169 -8.22 17.43 -4.94
C VAL A 169 -9.36 16.43 -5.06
N SER A 170 -10.38 16.59 -4.22
CA SER A 170 -11.63 15.84 -4.32
C SER A 170 -12.77 16.82 -4.61
N GLN A 171 -13.62 16.46 -5.57
CA GLN A 171 -14.77 17.28 -5.99
C GLN A 171 -16.03 16.46 -6.01
N VAL A 172 -17.03 16.89 -5.27
CA VAL A 172 -18.42 16.41 -5.43
C VAL A 172 -18.99 17.11 -6.65
N VAL A 173 -19.11 16.39 -7.77
CA VAL A 173 -19.58 16.94 -9.04
C VAL A 173 -21.10 16.96 -9.09
N THR A 174 -21.74 15.89 -8.58
CA THR A 174 -23.20 15.79 -8.43
C THR A 174 -23.52 15.02 -7.14
N LYS A 175 -24.82 14.95 -6.77
CA LYS A 175 -25.28 14.13 -5.62
C LYS A 175 -24.82 12.66 -5.66
N SER A 176 -24.48 12.14 -6.84
CA SER A 176 -24.08 10.74 -7.03
C SER A 176 -22.73 10.58 -7.74
N LEU A 177 -21.96 11.66 -7.94
CA LEU A 177 -20.67 11.60 -8.61
C LEU A 177 -19.62 12.38 -7.82
N LEU A 178 -18.59 11.65 -7.39
CA LEU A 178 -17.38 12.21 -6.77
C LEU A 178 -16.18 11.88 -7.67
N MET A 179 -15.32 12.86 -7.86
CA MET A 179 -14.04 12.70 -8.55
C MET A 179 -12.89 13.11 -7.65
N ASN A 180 -11.76 12.45 -7.76
CA ASN A 180 -10.54 12.85 -7.07
C ASN A 180 -9.33 12.75 -8.00
N LEU A 181 -8.42 13.70 -7.87
CA LEU A 181 -7.14 13.74 -8.56
C LEU A 181 -6.05 13.82 -7.49
N ASN A 182 -5.08 12.92 -7.56
CA ASN A 182 -3.96 12.88 -6.63
C ASN A 182 -2.65 12.89 -7.40
N TYR A 183 -1.67 13.62 -6.89
CA TYR A 183 -0.29 13.59 -7.34
C TYR A 183 0.63 13.26 -6.17
N GLU A 184 1.62 12.41 -6.41
CA GLU A 184 2.61 11.99 -5.44
C GLU A 184 4.01 12.10 -6.04
N ALA A 185 4.95 12.65 -5.28
CA ALA A 185 6.37 12.63 -5.59
C ALA A 185 7.13 12.03 -4.41
N ILE A 186 8.03 11.08 -4.67
CA ILE A 186 8.90 10.45 -3.67
C ILE A 186 10.34 10.61 -4.14
N LEU A 187 11.15 11.31 -3.35
CA LEU A 187 12.57 11.50 -3.59
C LEU A 187 13.33 10.63 -2.59
N GLU A 188 14.18 9.77 -3.09
CA GLU A 188 14.96 8.81 -2.29
C GLU A 188 16.44 8.98 -2.57
N ASP A 189 17.24 8.98 -1.50
CA ASP A 189 18.70 9.02 -1.53
C ASP A 189 19.27 8.03 -0.51
N GLY A 190 20.28 7.24 -0.91
CA GLY A 190 20.95 6.28 -0.06
C GLY A 190 21.06 4.89 -0.66
N TYR A 191 20.97 3.85 0.16
CA TYR A 191 21.10 2.45 -0.25
C TYR A 191 19.72 1.86 -0.63
N LEU A 192 19.40 1.88 -1.92
CA LEU A 192 18.03 1.63 -2.42
C LEU A 192 17.78 0.18 -2.85
N HIS A 193 18.62 -0.77 -2.49
CA HIS A 193 18.42 -2.19 -2.81
C HIS A 193 18.68 -3.11 -1.60
N SER A 194 18.44 -4.41 -1.78
CA SER A 194 18.73 -5.38 -0.74
C SER A 194 20.20 -5.81 -0.78
N PRO A 195 20.92 -5.83 0.35
CA PRO A 195 22.31 -6.30 0.38
C PRO A 195 22.46 -7.82 0.19
N TYR A 196 21.37 -8.54 0.02
CA TYR A 196 21.34 -10.01 -0.17
C TYR A 196 21.13 -10.43 -1.61
N ARG A 197 20.83 -9.48 -2.53
CA ARG A 197 20.52 -9.79 -3.92
C ARG A 197 21.74 -9.88 -4.80
N ALA A 198 21.60 -10.65 -5.88
CA ALA A 198 22.61 -10.80 -6.90
C ALA A 198 22.01 -10.72 -8.30
N ALA A 199 22.72 -10.02 -9.18
CA ALA A 199 22.51 -10.04 -10.62
C ALA A 199 23.21 -11.24 -11.25
N ARG A 200 22.94 -11.49 -12.53
CA ARG A 200 23.62 -12.49 -13.34
C ARG A 200 24.47 -11.81 -14.42
N LEU A 201 25.71 -12.24 -14.54
CA LEU A 201 26.64 -11.83 -15.58
C LEU A 201 27.21 -13.07 -16.26
N LEU A 202 26.84 -13.32 -17.51
CA LEU A 202 27.20 -14.53 -18.27
C LEU A 202 26.87 -15.81 -17.47
N GLY A 203 25.71 -15.85 -16.82
CA GLY A 203 25.26 -16.97 -16.01
C GLY A 203 25.85 -17.02 -14.59
N LEU A 204 26.84 -16.19 -14.25
CA LEU A 204 27.47 -16.13 -12.92
C LEU A 204 26.75 -15.14 -12.01
N SER A 205 26.71 -15.45 -10.71
CA SER A 205 26.13 -14.57 -9.69
C SER A 205 27.13 -13.47 -9.31
N VAL A 206 26.71 -12.21 -9.41
CA VAL A 206 27.49 -11.02 -9.00
C VAL A 206 26.61 -10.13 -8.13
N PRO A 207 27.17 -9.35 -7.17
CA PRO A 207 26.37 -8.43 -6.37
C PRO A 207 25.61 -7.44 -7.26
N GLU A 208 24.37 -7.13 -6.89
CA GLU A 208 23.62 -6.06 -7.54
C GLU A 208 24.21 -4.69 -7.20
N ALA A 209 24.10 -3.76 -8.14
CA ALA A 209 24.50 -2.36 -7.97
C ALA A 209 23.40 -1.44 -8.51
N TYR A 210 22.88 -0.56 -7.67
CA TYR A 210 21.80 0.36 -8.02
C TYR A 210 22.27 1.81 -7.97
N PRO A 211 21.62 2.72 -8.71
CA PRO A 211 21.76 4.15 -8.44
C PRO A 211 21.37 4.46 -6.99
N ARG A 212 22.10 5.38 -6.38
CA ARG A 212 21.83 5.77 -4.99
C ARG A 212 20.69 6.78 -4.86
N THR A 213 20.12 7.24 -5.96
CA THR A 213 18.98 8.16 -5.98
C THR A 213 17.84 7.59 -6.81
N ARG A 214 16.62 7.88 -6.41
CA ARG A 214 15.42 7.58 -7.17
C ARG A 214 14.36 8.64 -6.92
N ASP A 215 13.92 9.30 -7.97
CA ASP A 215 12.77 10.18 -7.94
C ASP A 215 11.59 9.49 -8.61
N SER A 216 10.52 9.31 -7.86
CA SER A 216 9.33 8.59 -8.30
C SER A 216 8.11 9.49 -8.27
N TYR A 217 7.28 9.42 -9.29
CA TYR A 217 6.10 10.23 -9.44
C TYR A 217 4.88 9.38 -9.75
N ALA A 218 3.72 9.77 -9.26
CA ALA A 218 2.48 9.13 -9.60
C ALA A 218 1.33 10.11 -9.71
N MET A 219 0.43 9.87 -10.66
CA MET A 219 -0.81 10.60 -10.85
C MET A 219 -1.97 9.61 -10.83
N ALA A 220 -3.00 9.89 -10.04
CA ALA A 220 -4.15 9.00 -9.92
C ALA A 220 -5.46 9.78 -10.04
N LEU A 221 -6.32 9.33 -10.95
CA LEU A 221 -7.70 9.78 -11.11
C LEU A 221 -8.63 8.72 -10.52
N GLY A 222 -9.53 9.13 -9.63
CA GLY A 222 -10.58 8.30 -9.07
C GLY A 222 -11.96 8.86 -9.39
N ILE A 223 -12.89 7.99 -9.72
CA ILE A 223 -14.29 8.31 -9.99
C ILE A 223 -15.16 7.37 -9.15
N VAL A 224 -16.06 7.94 -8.37
CA VAL A 224 -17.06 7.18 -7.60
C VAL A 224 -18.44 7.61 -8.07
N LYS A 225 -19.19 6.65 -8.61
CA LYS A 225 -20.56 6.84 -9.05
C LYS A 225 -21.52 6.08 -8.16
N GLY A 226 -22.36 6.81 -7.43
CA GLY A 226 -23.50 6.25 -6.71
C GLY A 226 -24.57 5.77 -7.70
N LEU A 227 -25.08 4.59 -7.47
CA LEU A 227 -26.10 3.92 -8.24
C LEU A 227 -27.35 3.76 -7.34
N GLY A 228 -28.47 4.28 -7.81
CA GLY A 228 -29.73 4.30 -7.05
C GLY A 228 -30.76 3.35 -7.61
N SER A 229 -31.75 3.02 -6.78
CA SER A 229 -33.04 2.46 -7.18
C SER A 229 -33.93 3.55 -7.76
N ASN A 230 -35.08 3.15 -8.34
CA ASN A 230 -36.08 4.07 -8.90
C ASN A 230 -36.67 5.06 -7.86
N ASP A 231 -36.48 4.80 -6.58
CA ASP A 231 -36.92 5.63 -5.46
C ASP A 231 -35.88 6.73 -5.11
N GLY A 232 -34.79 6.88 -5.86
CA GLY A 232 -33.76 7.89 -5.63
C GLY A 232 -32.79 7.59 -4.49
N GLN A 233 -32.91 6.44 -3.80
CA GLN A 233 -31.94 6.02 -2.78
C GLN A 233 -30.72 5.36 -3.44
N LEU A 234 -29.51 5.77 -3.00
CA LEU A 234 -28.27 5.15 -3.43
C LEU A 234 -28.02 3.87 -2.62
N ASN A 235 -28.10 2.71 -3.26
CA ASN A 235 -27.91 1.41 -2.63
C ASN A 235 -26.64 0.68 -3.10
N ALA A 236 -25.99 1.19 -4.13
CA ALA A 236 -24.73 0.68 -4.66
C ALA A 236 -23.83 1.82 -5.14
N SER A 237 -22.55 1.52 -5.37
CA SER A 237 -21.62 2.44 -6.02
C SER A 237 -20.60 1.69 -6.88
N ALA A 238 -20.25 2.31 -8.01
CA ALA A 238 -19.18 1.86 -8.89
C ALA A 238 -17.97 2.81 -8.71
N HIS A 239 -16.79 2.23 -8.59
CA HIS A 239 -15.54 2.94 -8.42
C HIS A 239 -14.61 2.56 -9.56
N LEU A 240 -14.03 3.57 -10.20
CA LEU A 240 -12.94 3.45 -11.16
C LEU A 240 -11.76 4.24 -10.63
N ARG A 241 -10.58 3.63 -10.61
CA ARG A 241 -9.33 4.33 -10.32
C ARG A 241 -8.31 3.98 -11.40
N TYR A 242 -7.69 5.00 -11.97
CA TYR A 242 -6.55 4.87 -12.85
C TYR A 242 -5.34 5.57 -12.22
N ARG A 243 -4.17 4.89 -12.20
CA ARG A 243 -2.91 5.45 -11.70
C ARG A 243 -1.83 5.25 -12.75
N TYR A 244 -1.14 6.33 -13.09
CA TYR A 244 0.09 6.33 -13.87
C TYR A 244 1.27 6.65 -12.95
N PHE A 245 2.32 5.85 -13.07
CA PHE A 245 3.57 5.98 -12.31
C PHE A 245 4.74 6.08 -13.27
N TRP A 246 5.74 6.90 -12.95
CA TRP A 246 7.02 6.98 -13.64
C TRP A 246 8.12 7.36 -12.65
N ASP A 247 9.40 7.02 -12.97
CA ASP A 247 10.55 7.32 -12.15
C ASP A 247 11.83 7.57 -12.95
N THR A 248 12.89 7.98 -12.25
CA THR A 248 14.23 8.21 -12.82
C THR A 248 14.97 6.92 -13.19
N TRP A 249 14.49 5.75 -12.75
CA TRP A 249 14.99 4.45 -13.17
C TRP A 249 14.34 3.98 -14.48
N ASN A 250 13.51 4.83 -15.10
CA ASN A 250 12.79 4.61 -16.36
C ASN A 250 11.65 3.58 -16.26
N ILE A 251 11.21 3.26 -15.06
CA ILE A 251 10.00 2.45 -14.88
C ILE A 251 8.77 3.33 -15.16
N ARG A 252 7.86 2.80 -15.94
CA ARG A 252 6.52 3.37 -16.20
C ARG A 252 5.50 2.30 -15.89
N ALA A 253 4.48 2.66 -15.11
CA ALA A 253 3.46 1.69 -14.74
C ALA A 253 2.05 2.26 -14.82
N HIS A 254 1.12 1.41 -15.22
CA HIS A 254 -0.31 1.68 -15.31
C HIS A 254 -1.07 0.75 -14.36
N THR A 255 -1.98 1.31 -13.58
CA THR A 255 -2.89 0.55 -12.73
C THR A 255 -4.31 0.97 -13.02
N VAL A 256 -5.18 0.02 -13.30
CA VAL A 256 -6.64 0.20 -13.36
C VAL A 256 -7.26 -0.61 -12.24
N ASP A 257 -8.07 0.01 -11.40
CA ASP A 257 -8.80 -0.62 -10.30
C ASP A 257 -10.29 -0.35 -10.46
N LEU A 258 -11.09 -1.42 -10.47
CA LEU A 258 -12.54 -1.39 -10.56
C LEU A 258 -13.13 -2.02 -9.33
N ARG A 259 -14.08 -1.34 -8.68
CA ARG A 259 -14.82 -1.86 -7.53
C ARG A 259 -16.30 -1.56 -7.67
N TYR A 260 -17.10 -2.51 -7.23
CA TYR A 260 -18.54 -2.34 -7.14
C TYR A 260 -18.96 -2.65 -5.71
N VAL A 261 -19.56 -1.68 -5.04
CA VAL A 261 -20.00 -1.81 -3.64
C VAL A 261 -21.52 -1.86 -3.62
N THR A 262 -22.08 -2.88 -2.99
CA THR A 262 -23.54 -3.02 -2.86
C THR A 262 -23.94 -3.62 -1.53
N ARG A 263 -25.15 -3.29 -1.08
CA ARG A 263 -25.76 -3.91 0.09
C ARG A 263 -26.53 -5.15 -0.31
N LEU A 264 -26.39 -6.23 0.46
CA LEU A 264 -27.21 -7.43 0.34
C LEU A 264 -28.03 -7.58 1.66
N GLY A 265 -29.30 -7.18 1.60
CA GLY A 265 -30.14 -7.02 2.78
C GLY A 265 -29.60 -5.91 3.70
N ASP A 266 -29.96 -6.00 5.02
CA ASP A 266 -29.73 -4.92 5.97
C ASP A 266 -28.34 -4.98 6.64
N ARG A 267 -27.67 -6.13 6.60
CA ARG A 267 -26.44 -6.38 7.38
C ARG A 267 -25.19 -6.63 6.57
N TRP A 268 -25.31 -6.96 5.27
CA TRP A 268 -24.18 -7.26 4.42
C TRP A 268 -23.84 -6.11 3.50
N LEU A 269 -22.56 -5.78 3.41
CA LEU A 269 -21.96 -4.96 2.35
C LEU A 269 -20.94 -5.81 1.61
N VAL A 270 -21.08 -5.91 0.28
CA VAL A 270 -20.20 -6.72 -0.56
C VAL A 270 -19.53 -5.83 -1.59
N GLU A 271 -18.24 -6.08 -1.81
CA GLU A 271 -17.39 -5.29 -2.69
C GLU A 271 -16.53 -6.23 -3.56
N PRO A 272 -17.04 -6.75 -4.69
CA PRO A 272 -16.19 -7.35 -5.72
C PRO A 272 -15.27 -6.27 -6.34
N ARG A 273 -14.02 -6.70 -6.67
CA ARG A 273 -13.02 -5.82 -7.26
C ARG A 273 -12.16 -6.55 -8.28
N TYR A 274 -11.68 -5.78 -9.25
CA TYR A 274 -10.70 -6.21 -10.25
C TYR A 274 -9.62 -5.16 -10.37
N ARG A 275 -8.36 -5.59 -10.44
CA ARG A 275 -7.22 -4.72 -10.67
C ARG A 275 -6.32 -5.30 -11.76
N HIS A 276 -5.96 -4.44 -12.70
CA HIS A 276 -4.92 -4.71 -13.68
C HIS A 276 -3.74 -3.77 -13.46
N TYR A 277 -2.54 -4.34 -13.47
CA TYR A 277 -1.28 -3.62 -13.36
C TYR A 277 -0.34 -4.06 -14.47
N LYS A 278 0.41 -3.10 -15.03
CA LYS A 278 1.49 -3.35 -15.98
C LYS A 278 2.60 -2.33 -15.78
N GLN A 279 3.86 -2.79 -15.79
CA GLN A 279 5.04 -1.92 -15.77
C GLN A 279 6.06 -2.30 -16.83
N SER A 280 6.92 -1.32 -17.21
CA SER A 280 8.17 -1.53 -17.94
C SER A 280 9.31 -1.86 -16.98
N ALA A 281 10.40 -2.43 -17.50
CA ALA A 281 11.61 -2.68 -16.73
C ALA A 281 12.38 -1.39 -16.42
N ALA A 282 13.19 -1.42 -15.35
CA ALA A 282 14.18 -0.40 -15.08
C ALA A 282 15.30 -0.42 -16.13
N SER A 283 15.93 0.73 -16.38
CA SER A 283 16.98 0.89 -17.39
C SER A 283 18.25 0.06 -17.12
N PHE A 284 18.50 -0.31 -15.89
CA PHE A 284 19.65 -1.13 -15.46
C PHE A 284 19.24 -2.55 -15.03
N TYR A 285 18.05 -2.99 -15.43
CA TYR A 285 17.59 -4.36 -15.25
C TYR A 285 17.97 -5.23 -16.44
N ALA A 286 18.45 -6.44 -16.17
CA ALA A 286 18.51 -7.54 -17.16
C ALA A 286 18.36 -8.89 -16.44
N ASP A 287 17.80 -9.88 -17.14
CA ASP A 287 17.70 -11.25 -16.64
C ASP A 287 19.07 -11.95 -16.59
N ASP A 288 19.94 -11.66 -17.58
CA ASP A 288 21.37 -12.05 -17.60
C ASP A 288 22.15 -10.98 -18.39
N PHE A 289 23.20 -10.43 -17.80
CA PHE A 289 24.03 -9.42 -18.43
C PHE A 289 25.10 -10.08 -19.29
N SER A 290 25.31 -9.59 -20.52
CA SER A 290 26.38 -10.03 -21.41
C SER A 290 27.72 -9.33 -21.11
N THR A 291 27.68 -8.16 -20.46
CA THR A 291 28.85 -7.35 -20.10
C THR A 291 28.61 -6.71 -18.72
N GLN A 292 29.73 -6.43 -18.05
CA GLN A 292 29.64 -5.71 -16.76
C GLN A 292 29.26 -4.26 -17.01
N MET A 293 28.28 -3.78 -16.20
CA MET A 293 27.79 -2.41 -16.21
C MET A 293 27.99 -1.76 -14.84
N VAL A 294 27.91 -0.43 -14.77
CA VAL A 294 28.01 0.33 -13.50
C VAL A 294 26.85 -0.01 -12.56
N PHE A 295 25.64 -0.11 -13.13
CA PHE A 295 24.45 -0.52 -12.41
C PHE A 295 23.89 -1.79 -13.05
N MET A 296 23.57 -2.77 -12.22
CA MET A 296 23.04 -4.07 -12.65
C MET A 296 22.08 -4.59 -11.61
N ALA A 297 20.87 -4.93 -12.02
CA ALA A 297 19.86 -5.54 -11.18
C ALA A 297 19.17 -6.70 -11.91
N ARG A 298 18.92 -7.78 -11.19
CA ARG A 298 18.08 -8.89 -11.63
C ARG A 298 16.86 -9.04 -10.74
N ASP A 299 16.51 -7.99 -10.04
CA ASP A 299 15.30 -7.97 -9.22
C ASP A 299 14.05 -8.08 -10.10
N ARG A 300 13.24 -9.12 -9.89
CA ARG A 300 11.98 -9.31 -10.61
C ARG A 300 11.03 -8.10 -10.50
N GLU A 301 11.11 -7.34 -9.42
CA GLU A 301 10.27 -6.15 -9.21
C GLU A 301 10.68 -4.97 -10.10
N LEU A 302 11.91 -4.99 -10.63
CA LEU A 302 12.41 -4.02 -11.62
C LEU A 302 12.22 -4.50 -13.06
N SER A 303 11.70 -5.70 -13.27
CA SER A 303 11.46 -6.27 -14.58
C SER A 303 10.18 -5.75 -15.24
N ASP A 304 9.98 -6.11 -16.51
CA ASP A 304 8.69 -5.89 -17.19
C ASP A 304 7.74 -7.03 -16.83
N PHE A 305 6.59 -6.69 -16.25
CA PHE A 305 5.55 -7.64 -15.90
C PHE A 305 4.16 -7.01 -15.86
N SER A 306 3.17 -7.87 -15.87
CA SER A 306 1.78 -7.50 -15.60
C SER A 306 1.20 -8.35 -14.47
N SER A 307 0.17 -7.83 -13.81
CA SER A 307 -0.62 -8.62 -12.87
C SER A 307 -2.11 -8.35 -13.01
N ASN A 308 -2.90 -9.38 -12.77
CA ASN A 308 -4.36 -9.32 -12.71
C ASN A 308 -4.81 -9.83 -11.35
N ALA A 309 -5.57 -9.02 -10.65
CA ALA A 309 -6.11 -9.37 -9.35
C ALA A 309 -7.63 -9.38 -9.39
N LEU A 310 -8.22 -10.43 -8.86
CA LEU A 310 -9.66 -10.55 -8.65
C LEU A 310 -9.91 -10.81 -7.18
N GLY A 311 -10.76 -10.00 -6.56
CA GLY A 311 -11.03 -10.11 -5.14
C GLY A 311 -12.45 -9.71 -4.77
N ALA A 312 -12.80 -9.98 -3.54
CA ALA A 312 -14.04 -9.52 -2.94
C ALA A 312 -13.88 -9.29 -1.44
N LYS A 313 -14.51 -8.21 -0.96
CA LYS A 313 -14.68 -7.95 0.46
C LYS A 313 -16.15 -8.14 0.83
N ALA A 314 -16.40 -8.78 1.97
CA ALA A 314 -17.71 -8.91 2.58
C ALA A 314 -17.65 -8.36 4.01
N SER A 315 -18.51 -7.40 4.32
CA SER A 315 -18.64 -6.81 5.66
C SER A 315 -19.99 -7.17 6.23
N TYR A 316 -19.99 -7.80 7.40
CA TYR A 316 -21.20 -8.16 8.14
C TYR A 316 -21.36 -7.29 9.38
N GLN A 317 -22.47 -6.62 9.50
CA GLN A 317 -22.81 -5.82 10.68
C GLN A 317 -23.28 -6.73 11.79
N LEU A 318 -22.45 -6.88 12.85
CA LEU A 318 -22.76 -7.74 14.00
C LEU A 318 -23.87 -7.13 14.84
N PHE A 319 -23.70 -5.86 15.24
CA PHE A 319 -24.69 -5.14 16.04
C PHE A 319 -24.50 -3.62 15.94
N ASN A 320 -25.54 -2.87 16.33
CA ASN A 320 -25.56 -1.41 16.47
C ASN A 320 -25.98 -1.06 17.91
N ASN A 321 -25.44 0.05 18.42
CA ASN A 321 -25.79 0.67 19.71
C ASN A 321 -25.85 -0.34 20.87
N ARG A 322 -24.78 -1.15 21.02
CA ARG A 322 -24.68 -2.17 22.06
C ARG A 322 -23.25 -2.21 22.63
N PHE A 323 -23.14 -2.41 23.97
CA PHE A 323 -21.87 -2.50 24.69
C PHE A 323 -20.94 -1.28 24.48
N SER A 324 -21.51 -0.06 24.50
CA SER A 324 -20.78 1.21 24.23
C SER A 324 -20.22 1.36 22.82
N PHE A 325 -20.58 0.48 21.89
CA PHE A 325 -20.26 0.61 20.47
C PHE A 325 -21.48 1.09 19.68
N ASN A 326 -21.29 2.11 18.87
CA ASN A 326 -22.29 2.60 17.93
C ASN A 326 -22.52 1.57 16.80
N ARG A 327 -21.45 0.92 16.36
CA ARG A 327 -21.50 -0.09 15.30
C ARG A 327 -20.30 -1.04 15.44
N VAL A 328 -20.53 -2.32 15.20
CA VAL A 328 -19.45 -3.33 15.08
C VAL A 328 -19.64 -4.14 13.79
N THR A 329 -18.58 -4.29 13.01
CA THR A 329 -18.58 -5.09 11.78
C THR A 329 -17.48 -6.13 11.80
N LEU A 330 -17.79 -7.32 11.28
CA LEU A 330 -16.82 -8.35 10.94
C LEU A 330 -16.61 -8.33 9.42
N ASN A 331 -15.37 -8.31 8.99
CA ASN A 331 -15.01 -8.13 7.60
C ASN A 331 -14.11 -9.27 7.13
N PHE A 332 -14.38 -9.77 5.93
CA PHE A 332 -13.61 -10.77 5.23
C PHE A 332 -13.17 -10.16 3.90
N ASP A 333 -11.89 -10.29 3.59
CA ASP A 333 -11.32 -9.81 2.34
C ASP A 333 -10.45 -10.91 1.72
N TYR A 334 -10.68 -11.21 0.45
CA TYR A 334 -9.90 -12.18 -0.30
C TYR A 334 -9.54 -11.59 -1.66
N GLU A 335 -8.28 -11.78 -2.08
CA GLU A 335 -7.81 -11.40 -3.42
C GLU A 335 -6.86 -12.48 -3.95
N SER A 336 -7.10 -12.94 -5.16
CA SER A 336 -6.19 -13.80 -5.93
C SER A 336 -5.52 -12.96 -7.02
N ILE A 337 -4.20 -13.00 -7.08
CA ILE A 337 -3.38 -12.21 -7.97
C ILE A 337 -2.55 -13.14 -8.85
N ARG A 338 -2.59 -12.94 -10.15
CA ARG A 338 -1.70 -13.60 -11.10
C ARG A 338 -0.65 -12.62 -11.58
N TYR A 339 0.62 -13.01 -11.53
CA TYR A 339 1.76 -12.29 -12.06
C TYR A 339 2.32 -13.02 -13.27
N ASP A 340 2.53 -12.30 -14.36
CA ASP A 340 3.10 -12.81 -15.60
C ASP A 340 4.27 -11.88 -16.01
N TYR A 341 5.49 -12.45 -16.04
CA TYR A 341 6.73 -11.72 -16.35
C TYR A 341 7.08 -11.90 -17.83
N THR A 342 7.59 -10.85 -18.47
CA THR A 342 7.95 -10.86 -19.89
C THR A 342 9.45 -10.96 -20.12
N ASN A 343 10.26 -10.63 -19.13
CA ASN A 343 11.73 -10.61 -19.24
C ASN A 343 12.44 -11.07 -17.95
N PHE A 344 11.78 -11.83 -17.08
CA PHE A 344 12.38 -12.51 -15.93
C PHE A 344 12.19 -14.02 -16.05
N THR A 345 13.28 -14.78 -16.04
CA THR A 345 13.29 -16.23 -16.24
C THR A 345 13.48 -16.98 -14.92
N ASP A 346 12.71 -18.01 -14.70
CA ASP A 346 12.96 -19.01 -13.66
C ASP A 346 14.19 -19.83 -14.06
N VAL A 347 15.33 -19.61 -13.41
CA VAL A 347 16.60 -20.29 -13.72
C VAL A 347 16.55 -21.80 -13.53
N ARG A 348 15.57 -22.35 -12.79
CA ARG A 348 15.39 -23.79 -12.58
C ARG A 348 14.75 -24.45 -13.79
N THR A 349 13.91 -23.73 -14.52
CA THR A 349 13.13 -24.26 -15.64
C THR A 349 13.51 -23.67 -16.99
N GLY A 350 14.23 -22.55 -17.01
CA GLY A 350 14.57 -21.78 -18.21
C GLY A 350 13.36 -21.10 -18.88
N ARG A 351 12.20 -21.05 -18.22
CA ARG A 351 10.97 -20.44 -18.75
C ARG A 351 10.71 -19.09 -18.10
N LEU A 352 9.97 -18.22 -18.77
CA LEU A 352 9.46 -16.99 -18.18
C LEU A 352 8.71 -17.29 -16.90
N TYR A 353 8.99 -16.50 -15.87
CA TYR A 353 8.41 -16.69 -14.54
C TYR A 353 6.96 -16.22 -14.52
N ALA A 354 6.13 -16.99 -13.87
CA ALA A 354 4.76 -16.61 -13.55
C ALA A 354 4.35 -17.27 -12.24
N TYR A 355 3.53 -16.60 -11.44
CA TYR A 355 2.99 -17.21 -10.23
C TYR A 355 1.63 -16.62 -9.84
N LYS A 356 0.96 -17.31 -8.94
CA LYS A 356 -0.25 -16.80 -8.27
C LYS A 356 0.07 -16.46 -6.83
N ALA A 357 -0.57 -15.41 -6.33
CA ALA A 357 -0.58 -15.04 -4.93
C ALA A 357 -2.02 -14.96 -4.42
N ASN A 358 -2.20 -15.29 -3.15
CA ASN A 358 -3.47 -15.16 -2.46
C ASN A 358 -3.29 -14.24 -1.26
N VAL A 359 -4.22 -13.33 -1.08
CA VAL A 359 -4.29 -12.43 0.08
C VAL A 359 -5.60 -12.70 0.79
N PHE A 360 -5.53 -12.91 2.09
CA PHE A 360 -6.69 -13.10 2.94
C PHE A 360 -6.59 -12.20 4.16
N GLN A 361 -7.67 -11.51 4.48
CA GLN A 361 -7.75 -10.64 5.66
C GLN A 361 -9.08 -10.86 6.37
N VAL A 362 -9.01 -10.94 7.70
CA VAL A 362 -10.18 -10.90 8.57
C VAL A 362 -10.00 -9.76 9.55
N PHE A 363 -10.99 -8.90 9.67
CA PHE A 363 -10.90 -7.81 10.63
C PHE A 363 -12.23 -7.46 11.28
N LEU A 364 -12.14 -7.13 12.56
CA LEU A 364 -13.21 -6.62 13.38
C LEU A 364 -13.03 -5.11 13.51
N SER A 365 -14.08 -4.34 13.20
CA SER A 365 -14.08 -2.89 13.37
C SER A 365 -15.20 -2.50 14.29
N GLY A 366 -14.90 -1.70 15.32
CA GLY A 366 -15.84 -1.16 16.27
C GLY A 366 -15.77 0.36 16.33
N TRP A 367 -16.90 1.04 16.18
CA TRP A 367 -17.06 2.49 16.37
C TRP A 367 -17.75 2.74 17.70
N PHE A 368 -17.27 3.70 18.49
CA PHE A 368 -17.77 3.97 19.86
C PHE A 368 -17.75 5.46 20.21
#